data_b366f6db103ab8b6dcace30b9ed1e313
#
_entry.id   b366f6db103ab8b6dcace30b9ed1e313
#
_cell.length_a   1.000
_cell.length_b   1.000
_cell.length_c   1.000
_cell.angle_alpha   90.00
_cell.angle_beta   90.00
_cell.angle_gamma   90.00
#
_symmetry.space_group_name_H-M   'P 1'
#
loop_
_entity.id
_entity.type
_entity.pdbx_description
1 polymer ?
#
loop_
_entity_poly.entity_id
_entity_poly.type
_entity_poly.pdbx_seq_one_letter_code
_entity_poly.pdbx_strand_id
1 'polypeptide(L)'
;MTRLPLSRLRHLAAGIGLALVLSTAAQAQDAPAAESTLVKLIRGLIDSGALTPQVGQALLEEARREAAARPAASTAGPALEPGEVRVPYIPESVREGIREEVKAEVLAQAKAERWAAPEAVPEWTQRVQVTGDVRVRNESRLFSERNSTIETDWARINAGDGYDINPNTNLDLPPLRNTRQDRNNSWRIRARLGVLAQLGDHTRAGVRLATGNDDGPVSTTQTLGGGLAKKDAWLDQAWLAWSPLPGLEFTGGRFANPYWSTDILFSNDLNFDGLAVKYERAVGQGLDLFATLGLSPLEYSADNFPATSQDKQASRDKWLNGLQVGANWRFGQDQTLRAALAYYQFRNISGEYSAPCALYAGAQVCSTDGTRPAFMQKGNTLMLLRNIALDPLDPANTPLPQYVGLAANFRLVDVNLSWETPALAGTRLRLDAHGVKNTAYDPQRMWTRAHGGLVTNLATPAGATPTVADLDSGDTAYLVQATFGDLALAQAGDWNAWLGYKRIDPDALPDGFNDSNFHLGGTNAKGYYLGASYAFDRKVWLTGRWMAAKEVSGAPLSIDVFQLEVNAGF
;
A
#
# COMPACT_ATOMS: atom_id res chain seq x y z
N MET A 1 -1.18 -16.31 -41.98
CA MET A 1 -0.18 -17.30 -42.30
C MET A 1 1.01 -17.02 -41.42
N THR A 2 1.39 -17.73 -40.41
CA THR A 2 1.69 -19.13 -40.24
C THR A 2 1.50 -19.52 -38.77
N ARG A 3 0.83 -20.63 -38.52
CA ARG A 3 0.72 -21.32 -37.22
C ARG A 3 1.98 -22.13 -36.96
N LEU A 4 2.36 -22.28 -35.66
CA LEU A 4 3.04 -23.49 -35.17
C LEU A 4 3.06 -23.50 -33.64
N PRO A 5 3.33 -24.65 -32.93
CA PRO A 5 2.26 -25.44 -32.33
C PRO A 5 2.45 -25.61 -30.80
N LEU A 6 1.34 -26.00 -30.16
CA LEU A 6 1.28 -26.55 -28.81
C LEU A 6 1.96 -27.92 -28.71
N SER A 7 2.84 -28.15 -27.74
CA SER A 7 2.97 -29.49 -27.16
C SER A 7 3.68 -29.48 -25.79
N ARG A 8 3.03 -30.14 -24.82
CA ARG A 8 3.53 -30.91 -23.69
C ARG A 8 3.97 -30.15 -22.42
N LEU A 9 3.11 -30.21 -21.43
CA LEU A 9 3.46 -30.79 -20.11
C LEU A 9 2.19 -31.29 -19.43
N ARG A 10 2.06 -32.60 -19.37
CA ARG A 10 1.13 -33.36 -18.52
C ARG A 10 1.92 -33.95 -17.36
N HIS A 11 1.19 -34.14 -16.27
CA HIS A 11 1.44 -34.99 -15.10
C HIS A 11 2.03 -34.28 -13.86
N LEU A 12 1.18 -34.06 -12.85
CA LEU A 12 1.10 -34.87 -11.61
C LEU A 12 -0.08 -34.39 -10.75
N ALA A 13 -1.13 -35.18 -10.73
CA ALA A 13 -2.13 -35.14 -9.68
C ALA A 13 -2.32 -36.61 -9.23
N ALA A 14 -1.85 -36.94 -8.03
CA ALA A 14 -2.13 -38.22 -7.41
C ALA A 14 -3.15 -37.98 -6.29
N GLY A 15 -4.35 -38.51 -6.48
CA GLY A 15 -5.44 -38.49 -5.54
C GLY A 15 -5.29 -39.58 -4.48
N ILE A 16 -5.78 -39.27 -3.28
CA ILE A 16 -6.00 -40.22 -2.20
C ILE A 16 -7.44 -40.72 -2.34
N GLY A 17 -7.61 -41.97 -2.74
CA GLY A 17 -8.88 -42.66 -2.76
C GLY A 17 -9.01 -43.62 -1.60
N LEU A 18 -10.01 -43.41 -0.76
CA LEU A 18 -10.44 -44.31 0.32
C LEU A 18 -11.29 -45.41 -0.31
N ALA A 19 -10.85 -46.65 -0.23
CA ALA A 19 -11.66 -47.82 -0.62
C ALA A 19 -12.07 -48.66 0.57
N LEU A 20 -13.39 -48.71 0.82
CA LEU A 20 -14.04 -49.71 1.62
C LEU A 20 -14.14 -51.02 0.83
N VAL A 21 -13.73 -52.14 1.41
CA VAL A 21 -13.97 -53.47 0.82
C VAL A 21 -14.82 -54.29 1.77
N LEU A 22 -15.96 -54.68 1.26
CA LEU A 22 -16.88 -55.66 1.83
C LEU A 22 -16.34 -57.08 1.67
N SER A 23 -16.56 -57.88 2.72
CA SER A 23 -16.23 -59.27 2.83
C SER A 23 -17.12 -60.22 1.96
N THR A 24 -16.52 -61.20 1.32
CA THR A 24 -17.20 -62.45 0.95
C THR A 24 -16.41 -63.65 1.46
N ALA A 25 -17.11 -64.56 2.09
CA ALA A 25 -16.60 -65.83 2.60
C ALA A 25 -16.36 -66.84 1.50
N ALA A 26 -15.28 -67.64 1.58
CA ALA A 26 -15.14 -68.93 0.91
C ALA A 26 -14.16 -69.83 1.68
N GLN A 27 -14.68 -70.89 2.09
CA GLN A 27 -14.23 -72.29 2.31
C GLN A 27 -12.75 -72.59 2.59
N ALA A 28 -12.61 -73.44 3.62
CA ALA A 28 -11.39 -74.04 4.11
C ALA A 28 -10.84 -75.11 3.18
N GLN A 29 -9.51 -75.11 3.03
CA GLN A 29 -8.73 -76.30 2.69
C GLN A 29 -7.39 -76.25 3.42
N ASP A 30 -6.95 -77.44 3.89
CA ASP A 30 -5.79 -77.70 4.73
C ASP A 30 -4.49 -77.00 4.29
N ALA A 31 -3.80 -76.42 5.24
CA ALA A 31 -2.46 -75.86 5.02
C ALA A 31 -1.60 -75.98 6.31
N PRO A 32 -0.28 -76.13 6.15
CA PRO A 32 0.66 -76.42 7.24
C PRO A 32 0.78 -75.24 8.20
N ALA A 33 1.32 -75.50 9.41
CA ALA A 33 1.48 -74.67 10.57
C ALA A 33 1.52 -73.13 10.29
N ALA A 34 0.53 -72.42 10.84
CA ALA A 34 0.36 -70.96 10.70
C ALA A 34 1.58 -70.22 11.25
N GLU A 35 2.30 -69.54 10.37
CA GLU A 35 3.26 -68.50 10.77
C GLU A 35 2.58 -67.45 11.65
N SER A 36 3.20 -67.14 12.80
CA SER A 36 2.61 -66.19 13.73
C SER A 36 2.38 -64.83 13.08
N THR A 37 1.32 -64.16 13.48
CA THR A 37 0.93 -62.83 12.95
C THR A 37 2.08 -61.82 13.04
N LEU A 38 2.95 -61.96 14.05
CA LEU A 38 4.15 -61.17 14.27
C LEU A 38 5.18 -61.35 13.12
N VAL A 39 5.41 -62.60 12.70
CA VAL A 39 6.35 -62.92 11.60
C VAL A 39 5.86 -62.34 10.26
N LYS A 40 4.54 -62.36 10.02
CA LYS A 40 3.92 -61.76 8.82
C LYS A 40 4.04 -60.23 8.84
N LEU A 41 3.91 -59.60 10.00
CA LEU A 41 4.01 -58.16 10.17
C LEU A 41 5.47 -57.70 9.92
N ILE A 42 6.44 -58.40 10.51
CA ILE A 42 7.86 -58.08 10.32
C ILE A 42 8.27 -58.22 8.82
N ARG A 43 7.79 -59.24 8.12
CA ARG A 43 8.01 -59.38 6.67
C ARG A 43 7.39 -58.23 5.89
N GLY A 44 6.16 -57.84 6.18
CA GLY A 44 5.52 -56.70 5.54
C GLY A 44 6.27 -55.37 5.73
N LEU A 45 6.89 -55.19 6.89
CA LEU A 45 7.72 -54.01 7.17
C LEU A 45 9.08 -54.05 6.45
N ILE A 46 9.64 -55.24 6.21
CA ILE A 46 10.84 -55.39 5.36
C ILE A 46 10.51 -55.13 3.90
N ASP A 47 9.40 -55.68 3.39
CA ASP A 47 8.96 -55.55 1.99
C ASP A 47 8.52 -54.11 1.66
N SER A 48 8.01 -53.38 2.63
CA SER A 48 7.66 -51.95 2.49
C SER A 48 8.85 -50.98 2.61
N GLY A 49 10.04 -51.48 2.94
CA GLY A 49 11.25 -50.67 3.15
C GLY A 49 11.27 -49.88 4.47
N ALA A 50 10.32 -50.10 5.37
CA ALA A 50 10.23 -49.49 6.69
C ALA A 50 11.25 -50.07 7.68
N LEU A 51 11.76 -51.28 7.44
CA LEU A 51 12.86 -51.91 8.18
C LEU A 51 13.99 -52.30 7.23
N THR A 52 15.22 -52.03 7.65
CA THR A 52 16.38 -52.51 6.89
C THR A 52 16.46 -54.04 6.95
N PRO A 53 16.88 -54.72 5.86
CA PRO A 53 16.93 -56.21 5.83
C PRO A 53 17.69 -56.85 6.98
N GLN A 54 18.73 -56.19 7.50
CA GLN A 54 19.54 -56.71 8.60
C GLN A 54 18.80 -56.65 9.94
N VAL A 55 18.10 -55.56 10.25
CA VAL A 55 17.28 -55.39 11.46
C VAL A 55 16.06 -56.30 11.41
N GLY A 56 15.43 -56.40 10.23
CA GLY A 56 14.27 -57.25 10.01
C GLY A 56 14.58 -58.74 10.19
N GLN A 57 15.74 -59.22 9.76
CA GLN A 57 16.18 -60.63 9.98
C GLN A 57 16.50 -60.91 11.45
N ALA A 58 17.13 -59.98 12.19
CA ALA A 58 17.37 -60.12 13.61
C ALA A 58 16.07 -60.28 14.42
N LEU A 59 15.06 -59.44 14.11
CA LEU A 59 13.73 -59.49 14.72
C LEU A 59 12.96 -60.78 14.36
N LEU A 60 13.11 -61.29 13.14
CA LEU A 60 12.52 -62.57 12.74
C LEU A 60 13.14 -63.76 13.48
N GLU A 61 14.46 -63.75 13.74
CA GLU A 61 15.14 -64.78 14.55
C GLU A 61 14.74 -64.71 16.02
N GLU A 62 14.59 -63.50 16.58
CA GLU A 62 14.13 -63.31 17.96
C GLU A 62 12.69 -63.79 18.14
N ALA A 63 11.78 -63.41 17.23
CA ALA A 63 10.39 -63.85 17.23
C ALA A 63 10.24 -65.39 17.08
N ARG A 64 11.15 -66.03 16.35
CA ARG A 64 11.22 -67.52 16.25
C ARG A 64 11.77 -68.17 17.54
N ARG A 65 12.73 -67.53 18.20
CA ARG A 65 13.25 -68.02 19.51
C ARG A 65 12.20 -67.91 20.61
N GLU A 66 11.46 -66.79 20.66
CA GLU A 66 10.35 -66.65 21.62
C GLU A 66 9.23 -67.63 21.39
N ALA A 67 8.87 -67.88 20.11
CA ALA A 67 7.88 -68.89 19.76
C ALA A 67 8.31 -70.32 20.13
N ALA A 68 9.62 -70.63 20.10
CA ALA A 68 10.18 -71.92 20.48
C ALA A 68 10.41 -72.07 21.99
N ALA A 69 10.49 -70.95 22.74
CA ALA A 69 10.72 -70.94 24.18
C ALA A 69 9.47 -71.03 25.05
N ARG A 70 8.25 -71.05 24.45
CA ARG A 70 7.01 -71.19 25.21
C ARG A 70 6.77 -72.65 25.61
N PRO A 71 6.78 -73.02 26.94
CA PRO A 71 6.38 -74.30 27.38
C PRO A 71 4.87 -74.45 27.18
N ALA A 72 4.41 -75.59 26.71
CA ALA A 72 3.01 -75.93 26.58
C ALA A 72 2.39 -75.99 27.96
N ALA A 73 1.75 -74.96 28.42
CA ALA A 73 0.94 -74.92 29.61
C ALA A 73 -0.50 -75.42 29.27
N SER A 74 -0.75 -76.64 29.57
CA SER A 74 -2.10 -77.21 29.61
C SER A 74 -2.90 -76.62 30.80
N THR A 75 -3.93 -75.86 30.51
CA THR A 75 -5.06 -75.68 31.43
C THR A 75 -6.33 -75.78 30.62
N ALA A 76 -7.02 -76.89 30.78
CA ALA A 76 -8.35 -77.13 30.27
C ALA A 76 -9.35 -76.18 30.94
N GLY A 77 -9.78 -75.16 30.20
CA GLY A 77 -10.99 -74.41 30.50
C GLY A 77 -12.17 -74.99 29.71
N PRO A 78 -13.40 -74.70 30.08
CA PRO A 78 -14.60 -75.26 29.41
C PRO A 78 -14.61 -74.93 27.92
N ALA A 79 -15.14 -75.88 27.13
CA ALA A 79 -15.20 -75.78 25.67
C ALA A 79 -16.00 -74.54 25.24
N LEU A 80 -15.46 -73.79 24.28
CA LEU A 80 -16.12 -72.62 23.66
C LEU A 80 -17.17 -73.09 22.66
N GLU A 81 -18.28 -72.38 22.57
CA GLU A 81 -19.28 -72.57 21.51
C GLU A 81 -18.76 -72.08 20.16
N PRO A 82 -19.29 -72.65 19.06
CA PRO A 82 -18.81 -72.22 17.69
C PRO A 82 -19.10 -70.75 17.45
N GLY A 83 -18.04 -69.93 17.41
CA GLY A 83 -18.11 -68.49 17.17
C GLY A 83 -17.49 -67.61 18.25
N GLU A 84 -17.08 -68.11 19.37
CA GLU A 84 -16.39 -67.38 20.44
C GLU A 84 -14.87 -67.34 20.21
N VAL A 85 -14.31 -66.18 20.24
CA VAL A 85 -12.85 -65.95 20.19
C VAL A 85 -12.39 -65.46 21.55
N ARG A 86 -11.54 -66.22 22.25
CA ARG A 86 -10.88 -65.75 23.50
C ARG A 86 -9.87 -64.65 23.14
N VAL A 87 -10.21 -63.44 23.49
CA VAL A 87 -9.26 -62.31 23.47
C VAL A 87 -8.59 -62.27 24.86
N PRO A 88 -7.25 -62.32 24.99
CA PRO A 88 -6.60 -62.18 26.27
C PRO A 88 -6.96 -60.82 26.88
N TYR A 89 -7.54 -60.85 28.09
CA TYR A 89 -7.82 -59.65 28.87
C TYR A 89 -6.50 -58.98 29.27
N ILE A 90 -6.23 -57.82 28.72
CA ILE A 90 -5.12 -56.96 29.17
C ILE A 90 -5.72 -56.02 30.23
N PRO A 91 -5.25 -56.10 31.50
CA PRO A 91 -5.71 -55.20 32.56
C PRO A 91 -5.59 -53.74 32.14
N GLU A 92 -6.54 -52.90 32.55
CA GLU A 92 -6.60 -51.48 32.18
C GLU A 92 -5.33 -50.74 32.60
N SER A 93 -4.74 -51.07 33.73
CA SER A 93 -3.46 -50.54 34.22
C SER A 93 -2.27 -50.83 33.29
N VAL A 94 -2.25 -52.02 32.66
CA VAL A 94 -1.21 -52.37 31.68
C VAL A 94 -1.43 -51.62 30.34
N ARG A 95 -2.71 -51.46 29.99
CA ARG A 95 -3.08 -50.68 28.78
C ARG A 95 -2.78 -49.19 28.94
N GLU A 96 -2.98 -48.62 30.13
CA GLU A 96 -2.58 -47.25 30.45
C GLU A 96 -1.07 -47.10 30.50
N GLY A 97 -0.34 -48.04 31.11
CA GLY A 97 1.12 -48.03 31.13
C GLY A 97 1.73 -48.03 29.71
N ILE A 98 1.25 -48.93 28.84
CA ILE A 98 1.68 -48.99 27.45
C ILE A 98 1.32 -47.70 26.69
N ARG A 99 0.16 -47.11 26.95
CA ARG A 99 -0.27 -45.86 26.32
C ARG A 99 0.60 -44.68 26.72
N GLU A 100 0.94 -44.56 27.99
CA GLU A 100 1.83 -43.50 28.48
C GLU A 100 3.28 -43.69 28.03
N GLU A 101 3.78 -44.94 27.96
CA GLU A 101 5.12 -45.26 27.50
C GLU A 101 5.27 -44.98 25.98
N VAL A 102 4.30 -45.42 25.15
CA VAL A 102 4.26 -45.14 23.71
C VAL A 102 4.09 -43.66 23.46
N LYS A 103 3.27 -42.96 24.25
CA LYS A 103 3.12 -41.50 24.13
C LYS A 103 4.40 -40.76 24.49
N ALA A 104 5.10 -41.18 25.52
CA ALA A 104 6.39 -40.60 25.93
C ALA A 104 7.48 -40.85 24.88
N GLU A 105 7.52 -42.06 24.31
CA GLU A 105 8.51 -42.44 23.30
C GLU A 105 8.24 -41.72 21.95
N VAL A 106 6.98 -41.65 21.50
CA VAL A 106 6.57 -40.90 20.31
C VAL A 106 6.83 -39.39 20.49
N LEU A 107 6.59 -38.82 21.66
CA LEU A 107 6.91 -37.42 21.97
C LEU A 107 8.42 -37.19 22.01
N ALA A 108 9.21 -38.13 22.55
CA ALA A 108 10.67 -38.03 22.57
C ALA A 108 11.25 -38.11 21.15
N GLN A 109 10.73 -39.03 20.33
CA GLN A 109 11.13 -39.21 18.96
C GLN A 109 10.70 -38.01 18.09
N ALA A 110 9.49 -37.52 18.25
CA ALA A 110 8.99 -36.32 17.57
C ALA A 110 9.83 -35.07 17.93
N LYS A 111 10.30 -34.95 19.18
CA LYS A 111 11.25 -33.90 19.61
C LYS A 111 12.63 -34.08 19.01
N ALA A 112 13.14 -35.30 18.94
CA ALA A 112 14.46 -35.60 18.38
C ALA A 112 14.52 -35.43 16.87
N GLU A 113 13.44 -35.77 16.18
CA GLU A 113 13.30 -35.68 14.72
C GLU A 113 12.68 -34.35 14.25
N ARG A 114 12.35 -33.43 15.16
CA ARG A 114 11.75 -32.12 14.90
C ARG A 114 10.44 -32.13 14.11
N TRP A 115 9.72 -33.20 14.17
CA TRP A 115 8.44 -33.24 13.49
C TRP A 115 7.27 -32.80 14.33
N ALA A 116 7.09 -31.65 14.74
CA ALA A 116 6.05 -31.11 15.57
C ALA A 116 6.31 -31.28 17.08
N ALA A 117 7.07 -30.38 17.63
CA ALA A 117 6.77 -29.92 18.97
C ALA A 117 5.43 -29.19 18.87
N PRO A 118 4.33 -29.63 19.52
CA PRO A 118 3.02 -28.96 19.44
C PRO A 118 3.05 -27.52 19.92
N GLU A 119 4.17 -27.07 20.52
CA GLU A 119 4.40 -25.71 21.02
C GLU A 119 5.61 -25.01 20.37
N ALA A 120 6.39 -25.66 19.50
CA ALA A 120 7.48 -25.01 18.79
C ALA A 120 6.99 -24.47 17.46
N VAL A 121 6.54 -23.22 17.49
CA VAL A 121 6.35 -22.42 16.29
C VAL A 121 7.68 -22.40 15.54
N PRO A 122 7.76 -22.82 14.25
CA PRO A 122 9.02 -22.84 13.51
C PRO A 122 9.70 -21.47 13.61
N GLU A 123 11.02 -21.43 13.77
CA GLU A 123 11.77 -20.16 13.95
C GLU A 123 11.47 -19.13 12.85
N TRP A 124 11.21 -19.57 11.62
CA TRP A 124 10.89 -18.67 10.51
C TRP A 124 9.56 -17.93 10.70
N THR A 125 8.56 -18.53 11.39
CA THR A 125 7.27 -17.88 11.65
C THR A 125 7.40 -16.77 12.70
N GLN A 126 8.42 -16.82 13.56
CA GLN A 126 8.73 -15.74 14.49
C GLN A 126 9.41 -14.55 13.77
N ARG A 127 10.01 -14.80 12.61
CA ARG A 127 10.70 -13.80 11.78
C ARG A 127 9.83 -13.19 10.70
N VAL A 128 8.63 -13.75 10.45
CA VAL A 128 7.71 -13.29 9.40
C VAL A 128 6.38 -12.88 10.03
N GLN A 129 6.00 -11.64 9.82
CA GLN A 129 4.72 -11.08 10.25
C GLN A 129 3.87 -10.75 9.04
N VAL A 130 2.65 -11.28 9.00
CA VAL A 130 1.63 -10.87 8.03
C VAL A 130 0.85 -9.70 8.62
N THR A 131 0.66 -8.66 7.83
CA THR A 131 -0.06 -7.45 8.22
C THR A 131 -1.04 -7.08 7.12
N GLY A 132 -2.11 -6.39 7.45
CA GLY A 132 -3.03 -5.91 6.44
C GLY A 132 -4.18 -5.10 7.00
N ASP A 133 -4.93 -4.53 6.08
CA ASP A 133 -6.20 -3.87 6.39
C ASP A 133 -7.19 -4.00 5.24
N VAL A 134 -8.47 -3.96 5.61
CA VAL A 134 -9.59 -3.85 4.69
C VAL A 134 -10.44 -2.66 5.10
N ARG A 135 -10.80 -1.84 4.14
CA ARG A 135 -11.73 -0.72 4.31
C ARG A 135 -12.84 -0.79 3.29
N VAL A 136 -14.06 -0.70 3.76
CA VAL A 136 -15.26 -0.51 2.93
C VAL A 136 -15.81 0.87 3.23
N ARG A 137 -15.99 1.71 2.20
CA ARG A 137 -16.40 3.11 2.30
C ARG A 137 -17.62 3.35 1.43
N ASN A 138 -18.59 4.04 1.99
CA ASN A 138 -19.62 4.75 1.25
C ASN A 138 -19.25 6.23 1.20
N GLU A 139 -19.30 6.85 0.03
CA GLU A 139 -18.88 8.23 -0.20
C GLU A 139 -19.93 8.97 -1.02
N SER A 140 -20.29 10.17 -0.58
CA SER A 140 -21.11 11.11 -1.33
C SER A 140 -20.34 12.40 -1.56
N ARG A 141 -20.41 12.94 -2.77
CA ARG A 141 -19.80 14.20 -3.21
C ARG A 141 -20.93 15.12 -3.67
N LEU A 142 -21.06 16.25 -3.02
CA LEU A 142 -22.10 17.23 -3.26
C LEU A 142 -21.45 18.50 -3.80
N PHE A 143 -21.85 18.92 -4.99
CA PHE A 143 -21.31 20.09 -5.66
C PHE A 143 -22.24 21.27 -5.50
N SER A 144 -21.70 22.47 -5.28
CA SER A 144 -22.49 23.68 -5.19
C SER A 144 -23.07 24.07 -6.57
N GLU A 145 -24.30 24.55 -6.59
CA GLU A 145 -24.95 25.11 -7.80
C GLU A 145 -24.20 26.35 -8.33
N ARG A 146 -23.40 27.01 -7.49
CA ARG A 146 -22.61 28.19 -7.84
C ARG A 146 -21.25 27.86 -8.48
N ASN A 147 -20.90 26.60 -8.58
CA ASN A 147 -19.62 26.19 -9.18
C ASN A 147 -19.56 26.62 -10.65
N SER A 148 -18.33 26.84 -11.13
CA SER A 148 -18.07 27.06 -12.55
C SER A 148 -18.66 25.94 -13.39
N THR A 149 -19.25 26.27 -14.53
CA THR A 149 -19.78 25.29 -15.47
C THR A 149 -18.72 24.66 -16.35
N ILE A 150 -17.57 25.30 -16.44
CA ILE A 150 -16.45 24.87 -17.29
C ILE A 150 -15.18 24.91 -16.45
N GLU A 151 -14.56 23.73 -16.30
CA GLU A 151 -13.22 23.59 -15.73
C GLU A 151 -12.47 22.54 -16.55
N THR A 152 -11.38 22.95 -17.18
CA THR A 152 -10.57 22.04 -18.00
C THR A 152 -9.85 21.03 -17.15
N ASP A 153 -9.91 19.77 -17.53
CA ASP A 153 -9.20 18.67 -16.89
C ASP A 153 -7.78 18.51 -17.49
N TRP A 154 -6.86 19.36 -17.03
CA TRP A 154 -5.48 19.36 -17.48
C TRP A 154 -4.73 18.05 -17.18
N ALA A 155 -5.10 17.37 -16.10
CA ALA A 155 -4.52 16.07 -15.79
C ALA A 155 -4.85 15.04 -16.88
N ARG A 156 -6.08 15.04 -17.37
CA ARG A 156 -6.51 14.16 -18.47
C ARG A 156 -5.85 14.54 -19.80
N ILE A 157 -5.62 15.83 -20.05
CA ILE A 157 -4.89 16.29 -21.23
C ILE A 157 -3.44 15.78 -21.20
N ASN A 158 -2.77 15.90 -20.04
CA ASN A 158 -1.40 15.45 -19.88
C ASN A 158 -1.24 13.92 -19.96
N ALA A 159 -2.25 13.17 -19.53
CA ALA A 159 -2.27 11.70 -19.60
C ALA A 159 -2.59 11.17 -21.02
N GLY A 160 -3.10 12.02 -21.91
CA GLY A 160 -3.44 11.70 -23.31
C GLY A 160 -2.42 12.27 -24.31
N ASP A 161 -2.91 12.53 -25.51
CA ASP A 161 -2.12 13.02 -26.65
C ASP A 161 -1.96 14.56 -26.70
N GLY A 162 -2.30 15.23 -25.58
CA GLY A 162 -2.39 16.68 -25.55
C GLY A 162 -3.75 17.19 -26.04
N TYR A 163 -3.89 18.52 -26.16
CA TYR A 163 -5.12 19.14 -26.65
C TYR A 163 -4.80 20.33 -27.56
N ASP A 164 -5.36 20.33 -28.77
CA ASP A 164 -5.23 21.46 -29.70
C ASP A 164 -6.06 22.65 -29.20
N ILE A 165 -5.38 23.72 -28.78
CA ILE A 165 -5.99 24.92 -28.23
C ILE A 165 -6.42 25.93 -29.29
N ASN A 166 -6.15 25.69 -30.59
CA ASN A 166 -6.55 26.57 -31.67
C ASN A 166 -8.04 26.36 -32.03
N PRO A 167 -8.93 27.32 -31.76
CA PRO A 167 -10.37 27.16 -32.02
C PRO A 167 -10.71 27.07 -33.52
N ASN A 168 -9.79 27.38 -34.42
CA ASN A 168 -10.01 27.27 -35.87
C ASN A 168 -9.72 25.85 -36.40
N THR A 169 -8.84 25.10 -35.73
CA THR A 169 -8.47 23.75 -36.10
C THR A 169 -9.16 22.68 -35.24
N ASN A 170 -9.55 23.06 -34.04
CA ASN A 170 -10.23 22.18 -33.10
C ASN A 170 -11.51 22.86 -32.57
N LEU A 171 -12.67 22.31 -32.95
CA LEU A 171 -13.97 22.77 -32.49
C LEU A 171 -14.47 22.02 -31.26
N ASP A 172 -13.77 20.99 -30.80
CA ASP A 172 -14.14 20.21 -29.64
C ASP A 172 -13.82 20.97 -28.34
N LEU A 173 -14.64 20.76 -27.32
CA LEU A 173 -14.33 21.23 -25.98
C LEU A 173 -13.17 20.40 -25.40
N PRO A 174 -12.27 21.02 -24.61
CA PRO A 174 -11.27 20.27 -23.87
C PRO A 174 -11.95 19.27 -22.93
N PRO A 175 -11.26 18.21 -22.49
CA PRO A 175 -11.72 17.36 -21.41
C PRO A 175 -12.12 18.22 -20.22
N LEU A 176 -13.36 18.08 -19.75
CA LEU A 176 -13.89 18.87 -18.64
C LEU A 176 -13.94 18.04 -17.37
N ARG A 177 -13.61 18.67 -16.26
CA ARG A 177 -13.77 18.13 -14.92
C ARG A 177 -15.23 18.27 -14.48
N ASN A 178 -15.74 17.29 -13.74
CA ASN A 178 -17.05 17.41 -13.11
C ASN A 178 -17.02 18.48 -12.00
N THR A 179 -17.89 19.49 -12.12
CA THR A 179 -18.01 20.58 -11.16
C THR A 179 -19.42 20.73 -10.56
N ARG A 180 -20.42 20.00 -11.10
CA ARG A 180 -21.84 20.22 -10.76
C ARG A 180 -22.67 18.95 -10.59
N GLN A 181 -22.20 17.81 -11.08
CA GLN A 181 -22.95 16.58 -10.97
C GLN A 181 -22.61 15.86 -9.67
N ASP A 182 -23.56 15.80 -8.74
CA ASP A 182 -23.43 15.05 -7.51
C ASP A 182 -23.18 13.57 -7.76
N ARG A 183 -22.41 12.97 -6.88
CA ARG A 183 -22.24 11.53 -6.82
C ARG A 183 -22.62 11.06 -5.43
N ASN A 184 -23.78 10.44 -5.32
CA ASN A 184 -24.30 9.93 -4.06
C ASN A 184 -24.04 8.44 -3.91
N ASN A 185 -23.76 8.00 -2.68
CA ASN A 185 -23.64 6.59 -2.31
C ASN A 185 -22.64 5.78 -3.14
N SER A 186 -21.50 6.36 -3.47
CA SER A 186 -20.43 5.66 -4.17
C SER A 186 -19.72 4.69 -3.22
N TRP A 187 -19.79 3.40 -3.53
CA TRP A 187 -19.08 2.39 -2.76
C TRP A 187 -17.64 2.25 -3.20
N ARG A 188 -16.73 2.19 -2.24
CA ARG A 188 -15.29 2.11 -2.48
C ARG A 188 -14.67 1.09 -1.54
N ILE A 189 -13.62 0.43 -1.98
CA ILE A 189 -12.85 -0.52 -1.18
C ILE A 189 -11.37 -0.16 -1.14
N ARG A 190 -10.71 -0.58 -0.08
CA ARG A 190 -9.27 -0.71 0.03
C ARG A 190 -8.96 -2.05 0.68
N ALA A 191 -8.03 -2.80 0.12
CA ALA A 191 -7.45 -3.98 0.73
C ALA A 191 -5.93 -3.90 0.59
N ARG A 192 -5.21 -4.10 1.69
CA ARG A 192 -3.74 -4.13 1.71
C ARG A 192 -3.30 -5.39 2.43
N LEU A 193 -2.34 -6.09 1.87
CA LEU A 193 -1.74 -7.29 2.45
C LEU A 193 -0.23 -7.15 2.39
N GLY A 194 0.43 -7.20 3.54
CA GLY A 194 1.86 -7.05 3.67
C GLY A 194 2.52 -8.22 4.39
N VAL A 195 3.77 -8.43 4.08
CA VAL A 195 4.66 -9.36 4.77
C VAL A 195 5.89 -8.58 5.20
N LEU A 196 6.19 -8.63 6.50
CA LEU A 196 7.40 -8.10 7.11
C LEU A 196 8.28 -9.28 7.52
N ALA A 197 9.54 -9.29 7.13
CA ALA A 197 10.48 -10.35 7.44
C ALA A 197 11.74 -9.80 8.13
N GLN A 198 12.10 -10.37 9.28
CA GLN A 198 13.40 -10.18 9.91
C GLN A 198 14.39 -11.16 9.27
N LEU A 199 15.27 -10.66 8.40
CA LEU A 199 16.22 -11.48 7.64
C LEU A 199 17.49 -11.83 8.44
N GLY A 200 17.88 -10.98 9.37
CA GLY A 200 19.02 -11.12 10.27
C GLY A 200 18.87 -10.18 11.46
N ASP A 201 19.90 -10.04 12.27
CA ASP A 201 19.84 -9.24 13.51
C ASP A 201 19.60 -7.74 13.24
N HIS A 202 20.06 -7.27 12.09
CA HIS A 202 20.04 -5.84 11.71
C HIS A 202 19.32 -5.58 10.40
N THR A 203 18.75 -6.60 9.74
CA THR A 203 18.18 -6.45 8.40
C THR A 203 16.72 -6.90 8.37
N ARG A 204 15.84 -6.03 7.85
CA ARG A 204 14.43 -6.28 7.66
C ARG A 204 14.04 -6.08 6.20
N ALA A 205 13.03 -6.81 5.76
CA ALA A 205 12.41 -6.62 4.45
C ALA A 205 10.90 -6.49 4.60
N GLY A 206 10.29 -5.73 3.71
CA GLY A 206 8.84 -5.63 3.64
C GLY A 206 8.35 -5.65 2.21
N VAL A 207 7.25 -6.35 1.99
CA VAL A 207 6.50 -6.35 0.72
C VAL A 207 5.04 -6.15 1.04
N ARG A 208 4.36 -5.26 0.31
CA ARG A 208 2.92 -5.01 0.46
C ARG A 208 2.25 -4.95 -0.91
N LEU A 209 1.15 -5.65 -1.05
CA LEU A 209 0.20 -5.51 -2.14
C LEU A 209 -0.97 -4.64 -1.65
N ALA A 210 -1.52 -3.81 -2.52
CA ALA A 210 -2.68 -2.98 -2.25
C ALA A 210 -3.61 -2.93 -3.46
N THR A 211 -4.91 -2.76 -3.22
CA THR A 211 -5.84 -2.29 -4.26
C THR A 211 -5.48 -0.86 -4.64
N GLY A 212 -5.95 -0.40 -5.78
CA GLY A 212 -5.75 0.97 -6.27
C GLY A 212 -5.99 1.03 -7.77
N ASN A 213 -6.12 2.24 -8.28
CA ASN A 213 -6.11 2.50 -9.71
C ASN A 213 -4.68 2.85 -10.12
N ASP A 214 -4.40 2.77 -11.41
CA ASP A 214 -3.13 3.19 -12.02
C ASP A 214 -3.04 4.70 -12.27
N ASP A 215 -4.09 5.45 -11.90
CA ASP A 215 -4.26 6.87 -12.16
C ASP A 215 -3.58 7.81 -11.14
N GLY A 216 -2.80 7.27 -10.19
CA GLY A 216 -2.00 8.10 -9.31
C GLY A 216 -1.48 7.45 -8.01
N PRO A 217 -0.42 8.02 -7.41
CA PRO A 217 0.29 7.42 -6.27
C PRO A 217 -0.38 7.67 -4.91
N VAL A 218 -1.41 8.54 -4.84
CA VAL A 218 -1.93 9.10 -3.58
C VAL A 218 -3.12 8.36 -2.98
N SER A 219 -3.60 7.28 -3.63
CA SER A 219 -4.75 6.53 -3.14
C SER A 219 -4.68 5.05 -3.49
N THR A 220 -4.83 4.19 -2.49
CA THR A 220 -5.00 2.73 -2.65
C THR A 220 -6.47 2.31 -2.70
N THR A 221 -7.39 3.26 -2.86
CA THR A 221 -8.83 3.03 -2.85
C THR A 221 -9.38 2.86 -4.25
N GLN A 222 -10.16 1.80 -4.49
CA GLN A 222 -10.89 1.57 -5.73
C GLN A 222 -12.40 1.82 -5.58
N THR A 223 -13.02 2.42 -6.59
CA THR A 223 -14.46 2.57 -6.69
C THR A 223 -15.09 1.27 -7.19
N LEU A 224 -16.14 0.82 -6.50
CA LEU A 224 -16.96 -0.30 -6.93
C LEU A 224 -17.98 0.14 -8.00
N GLY A 225 -18.67 -0.80 -8.60
CA GLY A 225 -19.51 -0.56 -9.78
C GLY A 225 -18.73 -0.85 -11.07
N GLY A 226 -18.90 -0.07 -12.12
CA GLY A 226 -18.20 -0.28 -13.39
C GLY A 226 -18.53 -1.63 -14.04
N GLY A 227 -19.82 -2.03 -14.06
CA GLY A 227 -20.24 -3.28 -14.67
C GLY A 227 -19.78 -4.55 -13.94
N LEU A 228 -19.50 -4.48 -12.63
CA LEU A 228 -18.97 -5.59 -11.80
C LEU A 228 -17.62 -6.12 -12.26
N ALA A 229 -16.82 -5.29 -12.95
CA ALA A 229 -15.47 -5.63 -13.38
C ALA A 229 -14.58 -5.99 -12.19
N LYS A 230 -13.60 -6.87 -12.44
CA LYS A 230 -12.55 -7.22 -11.47
C LYS A 230 -11.79 -5.99 -11.03
N LYS A 231 -11.22 -6.05 -9.83
CA LYS A 231 -10.43 -4.96 -9.25
C LYS A 231 -8.95 -5.32 -9.28
N ASP A 232 -8.12 -4.30 -9.50
CA ASP A 232 -6.69 -4.47 -9.63
C ASP A 232 -6.00 -4.47 -8.25
N ALA A 233 -4.86 -5.13 -8.20
CA ALA A 233 -3.95 -5.11 -7.06
C ALA A 233 -2.53 -4.84 -7.56
N TRP A 234 -1.82 -3.97 -6.85
CA TRP A 234 -0.52 -3.45 -7.24
C TRP A 234 0.54 -3.77 -6.20
N LEU A 235 1.79 -3.83 -6.63
CA LEU A 235 2.93 -3.80 -5.72
C LEU A 235 3.03 -2.40 -5.11
N ASP A 236 2.62 -2.29 -3.86
CA ASP A 236 2.52 -1.03 -3.14
C ASP A 236 3.81 -0.68 -2.39
N GLN A 237 4.47 -1.68 -1.81
CA GLN A 237 5.78 -1.54 -1.17
C GLN A 237 6.67 -2.75 -1.45
N ALA A 238 7.98 -2.49 -1.61
CA ALA A 238 9.03 -3.50 -1.65
C ALA A 238 10.35 -2.85 -1.22
N TRP A 239 10.84 -3.17 -0.03
CA TRP A 239 11.98 -2.49 0.56
C TRP A 239 12.83 -3.39 1.43
N LEU A 240 14.09 -2.96 1.60
CA LEU A 240 15.05 -3.49 2.57
C LEU A 240 15.43 -2.37 3.54
N ALA A 241 15.52 -2.71 4.83
CA ALA A 241 16.02 -1.82 5.86
C ALA A 241 17.20 -2.46 6.60
N TRP A 242 18.22 -1.67 6.89
CA TRP A 242 19.41 -2.07 7.62
C TRP A 242 19.69 -1.13 8.77
N SER A 243 19.77 -1.67 9.98
CA SER A 243 19.96 -0.91 11.23
C SER A 243 21.31 -1.29 11.88
N PRO A 244 22.46 -0.75 11.40
CA PRO A 244 23.78 -1.13 11.88
C PRO A 244 24.07 -0.74 13.32
N LEU A 245 23.39 0.31 13.81
CA LEU A 245 23.55 0.87 15.15
C LEU A 245 22.18 1.18 15.74
N PRO A 246 22.03 1.16 17.08
CA PRO A 246 20.79 1.58 17.74
C PRO A 246 20.36 2.98 17.30
N GLY A 247 19.12 3.09 16.85
CA GLY A 247 18.51 4.33 16.39
C GLY A 247 18.86 4.76 14.97
N LEU A 248 19.83 4.11 14.27
CA LEU A 248 20.16 4.42 12.88
C LEU A 248 19.62 3.35 11.93
N GLU A 249 18.79 3.76 10.95
CA GLU A 249 18.22 2.88 9.95
C GLU A 249 18.39 3.45 8.54
N PHE A 250 18.84 2.61 7.63
CA PHE A 250 18.90 2.85 6.19
C PHE A 250 17.81 2.02 5.52
N THR A 251 16.95 2.65 4.73
CA THR A 251 15.89 1.96 3.98
C THR A 251 16.05 2.25 2.50
N GLY A 252 15.98 1.21 1.67
CA GLY A 252 16.04 1.33 0.21
C GLY A 252 14.93 0.53 -0.48
N GLY A 253 14.43 1.05 -1.59
CA GLY A 253 13.35 0.46 -2.38
C GLY A 253 12.12 1.35 -2.46
N ARG A 254 10.92 0.75 -2.43
CA ARG A 254 9.64 1.45 -2.35
C ARG A 254 9.02 1.25 -0.96
N PHE A 255 8.98 2.31 -0.15
CA PHE A 255 8.64 2.26 1.27
C PHE A 255 7.64 3.35 1.66
N ALA A 256 6.98 3.19 2.82
CA ALA A 256 6.06 4.18 3.36
C ALA A 256 6.77 5.52 3.61
N ASN A 257 5.98 6.61 3.63
CA ASN A 257 6.50 7.96 3.92
C ASN A 257 7.48 7.94 5.11
N PRO A 258 8.77 8.29 4.90
CA PRO A 258 9.76 8.26 5.96
C PRO A 258 9.67 9.47 6.90
N TYR A 259 8.99 10.54 6.49
CA TYR A 259 8.86 11.78 7.23
C TYR A 259 7.62 11.78 8.12
N TRP A 260 7.68 12.49 9.20
CA TRP A 260 6.50 12.83 9.97
C TRP A 260 5.83 14.07 9.37
N SER A 261 4.72 13.89 8.72
CA SER A 261 3.94 14.94 8.05
C SER A 261 2.45 14.67 8.17
N THR A 262 1.62 15.64 7.81
CA THR A 262 0.19 15.45 7.63
C THR A 262 -0.16 15.31 6.15
N ASP A 263 -1.41 14.98 5.88
CA ASP A 263 -1.97 14.77 4.55
C ASP A 263 -2.08 16.04 3.67
N ILE A 264 -1.78 17.23 4.24
CA ILE A 264 -1.69 18.44 3.39
C ILE A 264 -0.46 18.43 2.50
N LEU A 265 0.63 17.76 2.88
CA LEU A 265 1.87 17.68 2.11
C LEU A 265 2.00 16.33 1.41
N PHE A 266 1.87 15.22 2.16
CA PHE A 266 1.99 13.86 1.63
C PHE A 266 0.78 13.03 2.04
N SER A 267 0.11 12.42 1.06
CA SER A 267 -1.01 11.51 1.31
C SER A 267 -0.57 10.35 2.20
N ASN A 268 -1.46 9.88 3.07
CA ASN A 268 -1.23 8.69 3.92
C ASN A 268 -1.06 7.39 3.11
N ASP A 269 -1.50 7.36 1.86
CA ASP A 269 -1.35 6.21 0.97
C ASP A 269 -0.12 6.33 0.05
N LEU A 270 0.60 7.48 0.07
CA LEU A 270 1.80 7.72 -0.75
C LEU A 270 2.98 6.90 -0.23
N ASN A 271 3.65 6.19 -1.13
CA ASN A 271 4.91 5.53 -0.88
C ASN A 271 6.04 6.23 -1.63
N PHE A 272 7.25 6.15 -1.08
CA PHE A 272 8.45 6.78 -1.62
C PHE A 272 9.36 5.74 -2.24
N ASP A 273 9.86 6.03 -3.42
CA ASP A 273 10.92 5.26 -4.08
C ASP A 273 12.28 5.85 -3.72
N GLY A 274 13.32 5.02 -3.61
CA GLY A 274 14.69 5.48 -3.42
C GLY A 274 15.33 5.08 -2.10
N LEU A 275 15.93 6.04 -1.40
CA LEU A 275 16.68 5.82 -0.16
C LEU A 275 16.21 6.75 0.95
N ALA A 276 16.10 6.24 2.16
CA ALA A 276 15.89 7.01 3.37
C ALA A 276 16.89 6.61 4.48
N VAL A 277 17.30 7.58 5.27
CA VAL A 277 18.11 7.38 6.47
C VAL A 277 17.36 8.00 7.63
N LYS A 278 17.09 7.23 8.67
CA LYS A 278 16.47 7.69 9.90
C LYS A 278 17.46 7.54 11.05
N TYR A 279 17.48 8.53 11.91
CA TYR A 279 18.24 8.49 13.14
C TYR A 279 17.37 8.98 14.31
N GLU A 280 17.30 8.17 15.36
CA GLU A 280 16.56 8.49 16.57
C GLU A 280 17.46 8.27 17.80
N ARG A 281 17.42 9.20 18.75
CA ARG A 281 18.22 9.12 19.95
C ARG A 281 17.51 9.72 21.16
N ALA A 282 17.44 8.97 22.24
CA ALA A 282 17.04 9.51 23.53
C ALA A 282 18.15 10.40 24.11
N VAL A 283 17.80 11.61 24.52
CA VAL A 283 18.69 12.62 25.09
C VAL A 283 18.14 13.06 26.46
N GLY A 284 18.46 12.28 27.49
CA GLY A 284 17.98 12.54 28.86
C GLY A 284 16.58 11.96 29.12
N GLN A 285 15.95 12.44 30.19
CA GLN A 285 14.65 11.92 30.60
C GLN A 285 13.51 12.53 29.76
N GLY A 286 12.85 11.68 28.96
CA GLY A 286 11.63 12.06 28.24
C GLY A 286 11.84 12.87 26.95
N LEU A 287 13.07 13.10 26.49
CA LEU A 287 13.36 13.80 25.25
C LEU A 287 14.02 12.84 24.25
N ASP A 288 13.38 12.61 23.12
CA ASP A 288 13.91 11.86 22.00
C ASP A 288 14.07 12.79 20.80
N LEU A 289 15.28 12.85 20.22
CA LEU A 289 15.55 13.57 19.00
C LEU A 289 15.48 12.62 17.80
N PHE A 290 14.98 13.11 16.67
CA PHE A 290 14.98 12.34 15.43
C PHE A 290 15.42 13.20 14.24
N ALA A 291 15.99 12.52 13.23
CA ALA A 291 16.32 13.11 11.96
C ALA A 291 15.99 12.12 10.84
N THR A 292 15.52 12.62 9.71
CA THR A 292 15.22 11.81 8.51
C THR A 292 15.78 12.52 7.29
N LEU A 293 16.61 11.81 6.51
CA LEU A 293 17.08 12.21 5.19
C LEU A 293 16.46 11.28 4.15
N GLY A 294 15.92 11.81 3.07
CA GLY A 294 15.37 11.03 1.97
C GLY A 294 15.83 11.55 0.61
N LEU A 295 16.10 10.61 -0.30
CA LEU A 295 16.48 10.85 -1.69
C LEU A 295 15.57 10.00 -2.57
N SER A 296 14.59 10.63 -3.21
CA SER A 296 13.53 9.94 -3.96
C SER A 296 13.51 10.39 -5.41
N PRO A 297 13.79 9.50 -6.38
CA PRO A 297 13.46 9.76 -7.78
C PRO A 297 11.93 9.84 -7.90
N LEU A 298 11.44 10.89 -8.56
CA LEU A 298 10.02 11.06 -8.85
C LEU A 298 9.67 10.57 -10.24
N GLU A 299 10.49 10.94 -11.22
CA GLU A 299 10.33 10.57 -12.62
C GLU A 299 11.70 10.54 -13.32
N TYR A 300 11.92 9.54 -14.15
CA TYR A 300 13.06 9.51 -15.06
C TYR A 300 12.66 10.10 -16.39
N SER A 301 13.46 11.03 -16.93
CA SER A 301 13.13 11.74 -18.18
C SER A 301 13.04 10.81 -19.40
N ALA A 302 13.72 9.65 -19.36
CA ALA A 302 13.63 8.64 -20.40
C ALA A 302 12.28 7.92 -20.44
N ASP A 303 11.55 7.91 -19.31
CA ASP A 303 10.25 7.25 -19.16
C ASP A 303 9.09 8.19 -19.49
N ASN A 304 9.37 9.49 -19.68
CA ASN A 304 8.37 10.47 -20.08
C ASN A 304 8.03 10.31 -21.56
N PHE A 305 6.96 9.60 -21.83
CA PHE A 305 6.43 9.38 -23.17
C PHE A 305 5.34 10.42 -23.51
N PRO A 306 5.19 10.80 -24.80
CA PRO A 306 5.94 10.36 -25.98
C PRO A 306 7.35 10.95 -26.05
N ALA A 307 8.26 10.23 -26.77
CA ALA A 307 9.57 10.76 -27.11
C ALA A 307 9.43 12.08 -27.88
N THR A 308 10.07 13.12 -27.39
CA THR A 308 9.74 14.48 -27.76
C THR A 308 10.84 15.20 -28.54
N SER A 309 11.95 14.52 -28.81
CA SER A 309 13.03 15.06 -29.63
C SER A 309 13.73 13.99 -30.45
N GLN A 310 14.07 14.30 -31.69
CA GLN A 310 14.95 13.48 -32.53
C GLN A 310 16.44 13.72 -32.19
N ASP A 311 16.74 14.82 -31.52
CA ASP A 311 18.08 15.15 -31.08
C ASP A 311 18.38 14.50 -29.72
N LYS A 312 19.66 14.19 -29.48
CA LYS A 312 20.12 13.72 -28.19
C LYS A 312 19.91 14.77 -27.12
N GLN A 313 19.09 14.47 -26.14
CA GLN A 313 18.81 15.34 -25.00
C GLN A 313 19.53 14.84 -23.72
N ALA A 314 19.86 15.76 -22.83
CA ALA A 314 20.35 15.43 -21.51
C ALA A 314 19.18 14.94 -20.62
N SER A 315 19.46 14.00 -19.73
CA SER A 315 18.50 13.55 -18.72
C SER A 315 18.12 14.70 -17.78
N ARG A 316 16.82 14.86 -17.53
CA ARG A 316 16.24 15.86 -16.62
C ARG A 316 15.36 15.19 -15.58
N ASP A 317 15.89 14.16 -14.96
CA ASP A 317 15.19 13.39 -13.94
C ASP A 317 14.66 14.28 -12.82
N LYS A 318 13.43 14.02 -12.41
CA LYS A 318 12.79 14.72 -11.31
C LYS A 318 13.10 14.01 -10.00
N TRP A 319 13.50 14.78 -8.99
CA TRP A 319 13.90 14.25 -7.69
C TRP A 319 13.25 15.04 -6.54
N LEU A 320 12.92 14.32 -5.47
CA LEU A 320 12.62 14.90 -4.17
C LEU A 320 13.76 14.57 -3.19
N ASN A 321 14.41 15.63 -2.70
CA ASN A 321 15.37 15.54 -1.61
C ASN A 321 14.75 16.17 -0.36
N GLY A 322 14.70 15.43 0.74
CA GLY A 322 14.09 15.90 1.98
C GLY A 322 14.99 15.67 3.19
N LEU A 323 15.03 16.66 4.06
CA LEU A 323 15.67 16.59 5.37
C LEU A 323 14.66 17.06 6.43
N GLN A 324 14.42 16.26 7.44
CA GLN A 324 13.60 16.59 8.60
C GLN A 324 14.37 16.36 9.88
N VAL A 325 14.26 17.27 10.83
CA VAL A 325 14.76 17.13 12.20
C VAL A 325 13.65 17.44 13.17
N GLY A 326 13.60 16.75 14.30
CA GLY A 326 12.53 16.97 15.26
C GLY A 326 12.82 16.38 16.63
N ALA A 327 11.89 16.57 17.53
CA ALA A 327 11.95 16.11 18.90
C ALA A 327 10.58 15.62 19.39
N ASN A 328 10.59 14.57 20.20
CA ASN A 328 9.47 14.13 21.03
C ASN A 328 9.83 14.41 22.50
N TRP A 329 9.05 15.25 23.14
CA TRP A 329 9.28 15.59 24.53
C TRP A 329 8.09 15.16 25.40
N ARG A 330 8.34 14.20 26.30
CA ARG A 330 7.40 13.74 27.32
C ARG A 330 7.68 14.50 28.61
N PHE A 331 6.69 15.20 29.13
CA PHE A 331 6.84 16.06 30.32
C PHE A 331 5.55 16.09 31.17
N GLY A 332 5.69 16.60 32.40
CA GLY A 332 4.57 16.73 33.31
C GLY A 332 3.89 15.41 33.65
N GLN A 333 2.58 15.44 33.78
CA GLN A 333 1.75 14.28 34.01
C GLN A 333 1.22 13.76 32.67
N ASP A 334 2.04 12.96 31.98
CA ASP A 334 1.67 12.25 30.75
C ASP A 334 1.33 13.16 29.56
N GLN A 335 2.02 14.28 29.42
CA GLN A 335 1.96 15.16 28.27
C GLN A 335 3.07 14.83 27.27
N THR A 336 2.77 14.97 25.98
CA THR A 336 3.75 14.79 24.90
C THR A 336 3.68 15.97 23.94
N LEU A 337 4.82 16.59 23.67
CA LEU A 337 4.99 17.56 22.60
C LEU A 337 5.92 16.96 21.55
N ARG A 338 5.44 16.87 20.31
CA ARG A 338 6.24 16.51 19.15
C ARG A 338 6.36 17.72 18.25
N ALA A 339 7.59 18.04 17.82
CA ALA A 339 7.87 19.13 16.91
C ALA A 339 8.87 18.68 15.84
N ALA A 340 8.69 19.14 14.61
CA ALA A 340 9.63 18.90 13.53
C ALA A 340 9.73 20.11 12.60
N LEU A 341 10.92 20.29 12.05
CA LEU A 341 11.22 21.21 10.97
C LEU A 341 11.79 20.39 9.81
N ALA A 342 11.27 20.61 8.59
CA ALA A 342 11.78 19.95 7.42
C ALA A 342 12.03 20.93 6.27
N TYR A 343 12.92 20.51 5.38
CA TYR A 343 13.18 21.17 4.11
C TYR A 343 13.10 20.13 2.98
N TYR A 344 12.26 20.44 1.98
CA TYR A 344 12.05 19.58 0.81
C TYR A 344 12.41 20.34 -0.45
N GLN A 345 13.26 19.75 -1.28
CA GLN A 345 13.63 20.30 -2.59
C GLN A 345 13.13 19.38 -3.70
N PHE A 346 12.20 19.88 -4.50
CA PHE A 346 11.77 19.24 -5.73
C PHE A 346 12.63 19.77 -6.89
N ARG A 347 13.44 18.89 -7.48
CA ARG A 347 14.34 19.23 -8.58
C ARG A 347 13.66 18.91 -9.91
N ASN A 348 13.81 19.80 -10.90
CA ASN A 348 13.32 19.65 -12.27
C ASN A 348 11.81 19.41 -12.40
N ILE A 349 11.01 19.78 -11.37
CA ILE A 349 9.57 19.50 -11.37
C ILE A 349 8.76 20.52 -12.18
N SER A 350 9.28 21.73 -12.39
CA SER A 350 8.61 22.77 -13.17
C SER A 350 8.67 22.49 -14.66
N GLY A 351 7.62 22.92 -15.37
CA GLY A 351 7.55 22.90 -16.83
C GLY A 351 8.61 23.79 -17.48
N GLU A 352 8.92 23.50 -18.71
CA GLU A 352 9.85 24.28 -19.56
C GLU A 352 9.19 24.53 -20.91
N TYR A 353 9.18 25.79 -21.32
CA TYR A 353 8.66 26.20 -22.64
C TYR A 353 9.67 25.82 -23.72
N SER A 354 9.24 25.13 -24.77
CA SER A 354 10.13 24.62 -25.82
C SER A 354 10.69 25.71 -26.72
N ALA A 355 11.74 25.37 -27.45
CA ALA A 355 12.07 26.08 -28.68
C ALA A 355 10.89 25.95 -29.69
N PRO A 356 10.80 26.80 -30.71
CA PRO A 356 9.74 26.74 -31.71
C PRO A 356 9.64 25.39 -32.40
N CYS A 357 8.42 24.80 -32.39
CA CYS A 357 8.09 23.54 -33.06
C CYS A 357 7.36 23.84 -34.36
N ALA A 358 7.91 23.44 -35.49
CA ALA A 358 7.28 23.64 -36.80
C ALA A 358 6.32 22.48 -37.13
N LEU A 359 5.21 22.37 -36.42
CA LEU A 359 4.25 21.28 -36.58
C LEU A 359 3.58 21.25 -37.95
N TYR A 360 3.39 22.42 -38.59
CA TYR A 360 2.86 22.53 -39.94
C TYR A 360 3.76 21.89 -41.01
N ALA A 361 5.06 21.75 -40.73
CA ALA A 361 6.02 21.07 -41.61
C ALA A 361 6.15 19.55 -41.31
N GLY A 362 5.24 18.98 -40.53
CA GLY A 362 5.27 17.58 -40.11
C GLY A 362 6.20 17.29 -38.93
N ALA A 363 6.88 18.28 -38.39
CA ALA A 363 7.66 18.12 -37.16
C ALA A 363 6.73 18.08 -35.94
N GLN A 364 6.60 16.92 -35.31
CA GLN A 364 5.71 16.72 -34.15
C GLN A 364 6.47 16.72 -32.83
N VAL A 365 7.74 17.05 -32.85
CA VAL A 365 8.65 16.86 -31.72
C VAL A 365 8.96 18.17 -31.05
N CYS A 366 8.56 18.33 -29.78
CA CYS A 366 8.92 19.43 -28.91
C CYS A 366 9.69 18.88 -27.72
N SER A 367 10.93 19.31 -27.54
CA SER A 367 11.90 18.71 -26.58
C SER A 367 11.53 18.83 -25.09
N THR A 368 10.47 19.57 -24.75
CA THR A 368 10.11 19.89 -23.36
C THR A 368 8.85 19.20 -22.86
N ASP A 369 8.18 18.38 -23.67
CA ASP A 369 6.97 17.66 -23.25
C ASP A 369 7.21 16.73 -22.05
N GLY A 370 8.42 16.19 -21.91
CA GLY A 370 8.84 15.40 -20.75
C GLY A 370 8.90 16.18 -19.44
N THR A 371 8.78 17.52 -19.47
CA THR A 371 8.72 18.34 -18.24
C THR A 371 7.32 18.41 -17.63
N ARG A 372 6.27 17.89 -18.34
CA ARG A 372 4.96 17.72 -17.72
C ARG A 372 5.04 16.75 -16.55
N PRO A 373 4.24 16.91 -15.48
CA PRO A 373 4.18 15.92 -14.42
C PRO A 373 3.54 14.61 -14.92
N ALA A 374 4.12 13.45 -14.55
CA ALA A 374 3.53 12.14 -14.86
C ALA A 374 2.20 11.95 -14.13
N PHE A 375 2.06 12.55 -12.95
CA PHE A 375 0.82 12.61 -12.20
C PHE A 375 0.58 14.01 -11.65
N MET A 376 -0.65 14.48 -11.75
CA MET A 376 -1.12 15.74 -11.16
C MET A 376 -2.58 15.58 -10.72
N GLN A 377 -2.98 16.34 -9.73
CA GLN A 377 -4.37 16.43 -9.31
C GLN A 377 -5.02 17.71 -9.86
N LYS A 378 -4.92 18.80 -9.15
CA LYS A 378 -5.39 20.13 -9.56
C LYS A 378 -4.89 21.22 -8.61
N GLY A 379 -4.97 22.46 -9.08
CA GLY A 379 -4.83 23.66 -8.26
C GLY A 379 -3.53 24.42 -8.46
N ASN A 380 -2.41 23.75 -8.81
CA ASN A 380 -1.19 24.47 -9.13
C ASN A 380 -1.37 25.38 -10.36
N THR A 381 -0.54 26.42 -10.42
CA THR A 381 -0.44 27.26 -11.60
C THR A 381 0.27 26.51 -12.72
N LEU A 382 -0.38 26.42 -13.87
CA LEU A 382 0.06 25.66 -15.03
C LEU A 382 0.52 26.59 -16.15
N MET A 383 1.49 26.12 -16.93
CA MET A 383 2.00 26.80 -18.12
C MET A 383 1.97 25.86 -19.34
N LEU A 384 1.82 26.44 -20.52
CA LEU A 384 1.98 25.70 -21.78
C LEU A 384 3.43 25.28 -21.96
N LEU A 385 3.66 24.13 -22.58
CA LEU A 385 5.01 23.58 -22.78
C LEU A 385 5.52 23.79 -24.22
N ARG A 386 4.63 23.80 -25.23
CA ARG A 386 5.02 23.85 -26.62
C ARG A 386 4.97 25.27 -27.18
N ASN A 387 6.11 25.75 -27.68
CA ASN A 387 6.20 26.93 -28.52
C ASN A 387 6.00 26.49 -29.98
N ILE A 388 4.76 26.57 -30.47
CA ILE A 388 4.43 26.10 -31.82
C ILE A 388 4.65 27.24 -32.79
N ALA A 389 5.57 27.03 -33.74
CA ALA A 389 5.75 27.94 -34.85
C ALA A 389 4.53 27.89 -35.78
N LEU A 390 3.96 29.05 -36.09
CA LEU A 390 2.81 29.15 -36.97
C LEU A 390 3.23 28.99 -38.43
N ASP A 391 2.36 28.35 -39.23
CA ASP A 391 2.55 28.33 -40.68
C ASP A 391 2.49 29.77 -41.22
N PRO A 392 3.57 30.29 -41.86
CA PRO A 392 3.56 31.64 -42.37
C PRO A 392 2.55 31.88 -43.51
N LEU A 393 2.05 30.80 -44.14
CA LEU A 393 1.05 30.87 -45.20
C LEU A 393 -0.39 30.78 -44.66
N ASP A 394 -0.59 30.08 -43.54
CA ASP A 394 -1.89 29.92 -42.90
C ASP A 394 -1.78 29.90 -41.37
N PRO A 395 -1.38 31.00 -40.74
CA PRO A 395 -1.14 31.04 -39.30
C PRO A 395 -2.43 30.81 -38.47
N ALA A 396 -3.58 31.18 -39.03
CA ALA A 396 -4.85 31.01 -38.31
C ALA A 396 -5.28 29.54 -38.16
N ASN A 397 -4.92 28.69 -39.12
CA ASN A 397 -5.31 27.26 -39.14
C ASN A 397 -4.13 26.33 -38.80
N THR A 398 -3.09 26.83 -38.18
CA THR A 398 -2.02 26.00 -37.64
C THR A 398 -2.50 25.33 -36.35
N PRO A 399 -2.56 24.00 -36.27
CA PRO A 399 -2.90 23.30 -35.02
C PRO A 399 -1.93 23.63 -33.88
N LEU A 400 -2.47 23.78 -32.65
CA LEU A 400 -1.69 24.14 -31.45
C LEU A 400 -1.86 23.08 -30.35
N PRO A 401 -1.47 21.79 -30.60
CA PRO A 401 -1.60 20.74 -29.58
C PRO A 401 -0.64 20.99 -28.43
N GLN A 402 -1.20 21.10 -27.22
CA GLN A 402 -0.47 21.49 -26.01
C GLN A 402 -0.51 20.41 -24.93
N TYR A 403 0.57 20.37 -24.17
CA TYR A 403 0.65 19.84 -22.82
C TYR A 403 0.90 20.97 -21.83
N VAL A 404 0.70 20.71 -20.54
CA VAL A 404 0.96 21.68 -19.49
C VAL A 404 1.98 21.15 -18.47
N GLY A 405 2.76 22.07 -17.92
CA GLY A 405 3.69 21.83 -16.83
C GLY A 405 3.39 22.73 -15.64
N LEU A 406 3.98 22.44 -14.49
CA LEU A 406 3.91 23.28 -13.30
C LEU A 406 4.71 24.57 -13.57
N ALA A 407 4.09 25.74 -13.36
CA ALA A 407 4.78 27.02 -13.55
C ALA A 407 5.73 27.34 -12.37
N ALA A 408 5.41 26.93 -11.16
CA ALA A 408 6.20 27.17 -9.97
C ALA A 408 7.36 26.17 -9.81
N ASN A 409 8.43 26.63 -9.15
CA ASN A 409 9.43 25.76 -8.54
C ASN A 409 9.03 25.50 -7.09
N PHE A 410 9.50 24.37 -6.52
CA PHE A 410 9.14 24.00 -5.16
C PHE A 410 10.38 23.71 -4.30
N ARG A 411 10.55 24.55 -3.26
CA ARG A 411 11.48 24.38 -2.16
C ARG A 411 10.72 24.68 -0.88
N LEU A 412 10.32 23.63 -0.16
CA LEU A 412 9.38 23.77 0.94
C LEU A 412 10.12 23.82 2.26
N VAL A 413 9.76 24.78 3.10
CA VAL A 413 10.01 24.75 4.53
C VAL A 413 8.72 24.28 5.20
N ASP A 414 8.84 23.27 6.04
CA ASP A 414 7.73 22.55 6.66
C ASP A 414 7.90 22.53 8.17
N VAL A 415 6.85 22.86 8.92
CA VAL A 415 6.82 22.86 10.38
C VAL A 415 5.63 22.05 10.86
N ASN A 416 5.90 21.01 11.64
CA ASN A 416 4.88 20.17 12.26
C ASN A 416 4.94 20.27 13.78
N LEU A 417 3.79 20.42 14.43
CA LEU A 417 3.61 20.43 15.87
C LEU A 417 2.44 19.51 16.24
N SER A 418 2.61 18.72 17.29
CA SER A 418 1.53 17.93 17.91
C SER A 418 1.70 17.94 19.40
N TRP A 419 0.67 18.38 20.12
CA TRP A 419 0.63 18.37 21.57
C TRP A 419 -0.48 17.46 22.05
N GLU A 420 -0.12 16.49 22.88
CA GLU A 420 -1.04 15.55 23.51
C GLU A 420 -1.06 15.75 25.01
N THR A 421 -2.26 15.79 25.60
CA THR A 421 -2.46 15.92 27.02
C THR A 421 -3.61 15.03 27.50
N PRO A 422 -3.56 14.51 28.72
CA PRO A 422 -4.72 13.89 29.36
C PRO A 422 -5.91 14.85 29.37
N ALA A 423 -7.11 14.31 29.20
CA ALA A 423 -8.37 15.04 29.22
C ALA A 423 -9.36 14.39 30.19
N LEU A 424 -10.64 14.73 30.11
CA LEU A 424 -11.68 14.23 31.01
C LEU A 424 -11.91 12.71 30.84
N ALA A 425 -12.24 12.04 31.95
CA ALA A 425 -12.67 10.64 31.95
C ALA A 425 -11.67 9.63 31.32
N GLY A 426 -10.37 9.88 31.44
CA GLY A 426 -9.33 8.99 30.92
C GLY A 426 -9.06 9.16 29.41
N THR A 427 -9.77 10.07 28.74
CA THR A 427 -9.52 10.41 27.32
C THR A 427 -8.30 11.31 27.17
N ARG A 428 -7.90 11.57 25.93
CA ARG A 428 -6.82 12.49 25.57
C ARG A 428 -7.31 13.60 24.65
N LEU A 429 -6.67 14.75 24.73
CA LEU A 429 -6.76 15.83 23.75
C LEU A 429 -5.44 15.89 22.98
N ARG A 430 -5.52 15.90 21.65
CA ARG A 430 -4.39 16.18 20.78
C ARG A 430 -4.69 17.40 19.91
N LEU A 431 -3.74 18.33 19.90
CA LEU A 431 -3.77 19.50 19.03
C LEU A 431 -2.62 19.38 18.02
N ASP A 432 -2.96 19.38 16.76
CA ASP A 432 -2.02 19.30 15.64
C ASP A 432 -2.00 20.64 14.88
N ALA A 433 -0.82 21.10 14.51
CA ALA A 433 -0.60 22.24 13.63
C ALA A 433 0.49 21.89 12.61
N HIS A 434 0.23 22.16 11.36
CA HIS A 434 1.18 21.92 10.27
C HIS A 434 1.20 23.17 9.36
N GLY A 435 2.38 23.67 9.04
CA GLY A 435 2.59 24.79 8.14
C GLY A 435 3.64 24.47 7.08
N VAL A 436 3.35 24.81 5.84
CA VAL A 436 4.25 24.65 4.69
C VAL A 436 4.39 25.97 3.96
N LYS A 437 5.62 26.35 3.61
CA LYS A 437 5.93 27.54 2.83
C LYS A 437 6.80 27.15 1.65
N ASN A 438 6.37 27.50 0.43
CA ASN A 438 7.19 27.37 -0.77
C ASN A 438 8.12 28.58 -0.91
N THR A 439 9.37 28.42 -0.53
CA THR A 439 10.39 29.49 -0.58
C THR A 439 10.94 29.74 -2.00
N ALA A 440 10.57 28.90 -2.98
CA ALA A 440 10.94 29.09 -4.38
C ALA A 440 9.83 29.75 -5.21
N TYR A 441 8.70 30.09 -4.60
CA TYR A 441 7.60 30.78 -5.26
C TYR A 441 8.04 32.19 -5.68
N ASP A 442 7.87 32.50 -6.96
CA ASP A 442 8.24 33.79 -7.54
C ASP A 442 7.35 34.04 -8.79
N PRO A 443 6.29 34.85 -8.68
CA PRO A 443 5.38 35.16 -9.77
C PRO A 443 6.06 35.66 -11.05
N GLN A 444 7.08 36.50 -10.92
CA GLN A 444 7.78 37.05 -12.07
C GLN A 444 8.58 35.99 -12.83
N ARG A 445 9.20 35.04 -12.08
CA ARG A 445 9.93 33.92 -12.70
C ARG A 445 8.98 32.93 -13.34
N MET A 446 7.81 32.67 -12.73
CA MET A 446 6.76 31.82 -13.30
C MET A 446 6.27 32.40 -14.64
N TRP A 447 5.95 33.69 -14.65
CA TRP A 447 5.52 34.41 -15.84
C TRP A 447 6.56 34.40 -16.93
N THR A 448 7.82 34.72 -16.60
CA THR A 448 8.95 34.75 -17.56
C THR A 448 9.20 33.37 -18.16
N ARG A 449 9.14 32.28 -17.32
CA ARG A 449 9.31 30.89 -17.78
C ARG A 449 8.21 30.47 -18.74
N ALA A 450 6.98 30.86 -18.46
CA ALA A 450 5.81 30.56 -19.28
C ALA A 450 5.72 31.43 -20.56
N HIS A 451 6.61 32.39 -20.74
CA HIS A 451 6.50 33.39 -21.82
C HIS A 451 5.11 34.05 -21.90
N GLY A 452 4.45 34.24 -20.76
CA GLY A 452 3.08 34.73 -20.65
C GLY A 452 1.99 33.68 -20.90
N GLY A 453 2.37 32.43 -21.16
CA GLY A 453 1.44 31.32 -21.42
C GLY A 453 0.98 30.57 -20.15
N LEU A 454 0.65 31.29 -19.08
CA LEU A 454 -0.04 30.71 -17.91
C LEU A 454 -1.50 30.43 -18.26
N VAL A 455 -2.04 29.29 -17.80
CA VAL A 455 -3.40 28.83 -18.17
C VAL A 455 -4.34 28.63 -16.99
N THR A 456 -3.83 28.68 -15.76
CA THR A 456 -4.63 28.58 -14.54
C THR A 456 -4.27 29.69 -13.55
N ASN A 457 -5.12 29.92 -12.56
CA ASN A 457 -4.92 30.91 -11.48
C ASN A 457 -4.67 32.33 -11.98
N LEU A 458 -5.36 32.73 -13.05
CA LEU A 458 -5.35 34.09 -13.58
C LEU A 458 -6.71 34.77 -13.31
N ALA A 459 -6.67 35.95 -12.74
CA ALA A 459 -7.83 36.82 -12.50
C ALA A 459 -7.93 37.93 -13.57
N THR A 460 -7.61 37.60 -14.83
CA THR A 460 -7.64 38.56 -15.94
C THR A 460 -9.07 38.97 -16.26
N PRO A 461 -9.39 40.27 -16.37
CA PRO A 461 -10.68 40.73 -16.80
C PRO A 461 -11.02 40.26 -18.23
N ALA A 462 -12.30 40.01 -18.50
CA ALA A 462 -12.75 39.56 -19.81
C ALA A 462 -12.31 40.50 -20.92
N GLY A 463 -11.65 39.96 -21.94
CA GLY A 463 -11.11 40.72 -23.10
C GLY A 463 -9.79 41.45 -22.87
N ALA A 464 -9.20 41.37 -21.67
CA ALA A 464 -7.87 41.91 -21.40
C ALA A 464 -6.79 40.87 -21.70
N THR A 465 -5.60 41.35 -22.05
CA THR A 465 -4.42 40.50 -22.17
C THR A 465 -3.86 40.20 -20.78
N PRO A 466 -3.65 38.93 -20.40
CA PRO A 466 -3.10 38.59 -19.12
C PRO A 466 -1.71 39.21 -18.87
N THR A 467 -1.46 39.57 -17.62
CA THR A 467 -0.18 40.09 -17.14
C THR A 467 0.24 39.33 -15.86
N VAL A 468 1.48 39.52 -15.42
CA VAL A 468 1.94 38.93 -14.16
C VAL A 468 1.12 39.40 -12.95
N ALA A 469 0.54 40.60 -13.03
CA ALA A 469 -0.29 41.16 -11.94
C ALA A 469 -1.65 40.45 -11.79
N ASP A 470 -2.09 39.76 -12.82
CA ASP A 470 -3.32 39.00 -12.82
C ASP A 470 -3.17 37.60 -12.19
N LEU A 471 -1.92 37.21 -11.83
CA LEU A 471 -1.70 35.92 -11.18
C LEU A 471 -2.29 35.94 -9.77
N ASP A 472 -3.33 35.16 -9.55
CA ASP A 472 -4.01 34.96 -8.28
C ASP A 472 -3.62 33.62 -7.68
N SER A 473 -2.43 33.58 -7.08
CA SER A 473 -1.82 32.40 -6.50
C SER A 473 -1.19 32.71 -5.14
N GLY A 474 -0.65 31.69 -4.47
CA GLY A 474 0.00 31.80 -3.19
C GLY A 474 0.87 30.59 -2.89
N ASP A 475 1.69 30.70 -1.86
CA ASP A 475 2.82 29.81 -1.59
C ASP A 475 2.77 29.17 -0.17
N THR A 476 1.63 29.29 0.52
CA THR A 476 1.50 28.86 1.92
C THR A 476 0.38 27.84 2.06
N ALA A 477 0.66 26.78 2.81
CA ALA A 477 -0.38 25.84 3.24
C ALA A 477 -0.31 25.64 4.75
N TYR A 478 -1.47 25.44 5.39
CA TYR A 478 -1.52 25.10 6.80
C TYR A 478 -2.74 24.27 7.15
N LEU A 479 -2.58 23.51 8.24
CA LEU A 479 -3.61 22.70 8.88
C LEU A 479 -3.57 22.95 10.37
N VAL A 480 -4.76 23.03 10.98
CA VAL A 480 -4.94 22.94 12.43
C VAL A 480 -6.04 21.92 12.72
N GLN A 481 -5.82 21.06 13.70
CA GLN A 481 -6.78 20.02 14.08
C GLN A 481 -6.77 19.81 15.58
N ALA A 482 -7.96 19.63 16.16
CA ALA A 482 -8.14 19.11 17.50
C ALA A 482 -8.77 17.72 17.43
N THR A 483 -8.19 16.76 18.17
CA THR A 483 -8.71 15.40 18.31
C THR A 483 -8.94 15.12 19.78
N PHE A 484 -10.13 14.62 20.13
CA PHE A 484 -10.52 14.29 21.49
C PHE A 484 -11.01 12.83 21.56
N GLY A 485 -10.64 12.10 22.61
CA GLY A 485 -11.01 10.70 22.82
C GLY A 485 -9.80 9.78 22.94
N ASP A 486 -9.95 8.55 22.48
CA ASP A 486 -8.88 7.56 22.40
C ASP A 486 -8.08 7.76 21.11
N LEU A 487 -6.79 8.12 21.24
CA LEU A 487 -5.96 8.41 20.05
C LEU A 487 -5.64 7.17 19.23
N ALA A 488 -5.74 5.98 19.81
CA ALA A 488 -5.64 4.69 19.15
C ALA A 488 -6.94 3.90 19.32
N LEU A 489 -7.48 3.36 18.25
CA LEU A 489 -8.70 2.54 18.24
C LEU A 489 -8.32 1.05 18.26
N ALA A 490 -7.85 0.57 19.40
CA ALA A 490 -7.29 -0.77 19.54
C ALA A 490 -8.29 -1.81 20.07
N GLN A 491 -9.27 -1.37 20.86
CA GLN A 491 -10.22 -2.24 21.56
C GLN A 491 -11.67 -1.80 21.32
N ALA A 492 -12.59 -2.71 21.52
CA ALA A 492 -14.02 -2.37 21.47
C ALA A 492 -14.36 -1.33 22.54
N GLY A 493 -15.08 -0.29 22.14
CA GLY A 493 -15.44 0.84 22.99
C GLY A 493 -14.55 2.06 22.82
N ASP A 494 -13.33 1.94 22.24
CA ASP A 494 -12.48 3.10 21.94
C ASP A 494 -13.18 4.02 20.94
N TRP A 495 -13.06 5.31 21.14
CA TRP A 495 -13.65 6.30 20.26
C TRP A 495 -12.85 7.60 20.22
N ASN A 496 -12.92 8.30 19.12
CA ASN A 496 -12.42 9.67 19.01
C ASN A 496 -13.27 10.51 18.07
N ALA A 497 -13.14 11.82 18.24
CA ALA A 497 -13.73 12.80 17.34
C ALA A 497 -12.69 13.89 17.06
N TRP A 498 -12.75 14.45 15.85
CA TRP A 498 -11.84 15.53 15.45
C TRP A 498 -12.56 16.60 14.65
N LEU A 499 -12.00 17.80 14.74
CA LEU A 499 -12.37 18.95 13.93
C LEU A 499 -11.08 19.63 13.47
N GLY A 500 -11.03 20.01 12.21
CA GLY A 500 -9.89 20.71 11.66
C GLY A 500 -10.25 21.70 10.55
N TYR A 501 -9.28 22.52 10.23
CA TYR A 501 -9.30 23.46 9.13
C TYR A 501 -8.03 23.31 8.29
N LYS A 502 -8.17 23.32 6.98
CA LYS A 502 -7.06 23.32 6.02
C LYS A 502 -7.17 24.53 5.09
N ARG A 503 -6.00 25.09 4.74
CA ARG A 503 -5.83 26.00 3.61
C ARG A 503 -4.55 25.62 2.89
N ILE A 504 -4.66 25.48 1.58
CA ILE A 504 -3.55 25.12 0.69
C ILE A 504 -3.64 26.11 -0.48
N ASP A 505 -2.75 27.08 -0.51
CA ASP A 505 -2.68 28.02 -1.64
C ASP A 505 -2.23 27.28 -2.92
N PRO A 506 -2.51 27.84 -4.11
CA PRO A 506 -2.26 27.15 -5.37
C PRO A 506 -0.84 26.58 -5.51
N ASP A 507 0.20 27.36 -5.23
CA ASP A 507 1.60 26.95 -5.44
C ASP A 507 2.38 26.76 -4.13
N ALA A 508 1.67 26.41 -3.05
CA ALA A 508 2.28 26.10 -1.76
C ALA A 508 3.10 24.81 -1.80
N LEU A 509 2.68 23.82 -2.60
CA LEU A 509 3.28 22.51 -2.77
C LEU A 509 2.85 21.89 -4.11
N PRO A 510 3.56 20.86 -4.64
CA PRO A 510 3.10 20.14 -5.82
C PRO A 510 1.82 19.35 -5.52
N ASP A 511 0.83 19.49 -6.38
CA ASP A 511 -0.51 18.92 -6.23
C ASP A 511 -0.57 17.39 -6.34
N GLY A 512 0.46 16.77 -6.89
CA GLY A 512 0.50 15.34 -7.17
C GLY A 512 0.76 14.43 -5.96
N PHE A 513 1.01 14.96 -4.74
CA PHE A 513 1.50 14.14 -3.64
C PHE A 513 0.66 14.21 -2.37
N ASN A 514 -0.29 15.15 -2.26
CA ASN A 514 -1.13 15.34 -1.07
C ASN A 514 -2.42 14.53 -1.10
N ASP A 515 -3.26 14.68 -0.03
CA ASP A 515 -4.54 13.97 0.09
C ASP A 515 -5.45 14.15 -1.13
N SER A 516 -6.08 13.08 -1.56
CA SER A 516 -7.02 13.03 -2.68
C SER A 516 -8.50 13.15 -2.27
N ASN A 517 -8.82 13.33 -0.98
CA ASN A 517 -10.20 13.38 -0.50
C ASN A 517 -10.69 14.80 -0.25
N PHE A 518 -9.91 15.63 0.45
CA PHE A 518 -10.26 17.03 0.74
C PHE A 518 -10.29 17.84 -0.56
N HIS A 519 -11.41 18.46 -0.88
CA HIS A 519 -11.65 19.17 -2.15
C HIS A 519 -11.35 18.33 -3.40
N LEU A 520 -11.47 17.00 -3.31
CA LEU A 520 -11.09 16.01 -4.32
C LEU A 520 -9.60 16.03 -4.68
N GLY A 521 -8.75 16.49 -3.77
CA GLY A 521 -7.30 16.47 -3.89
C GLY A 521 -6.66 17.73 -4.46
N GLY A 522 -5.34 17.78 -4.42
CA GLY A 522 -4.54 18.85 -4.95
C GLY A 522 -4.42 20.07 -4.06
N THR A 523 -4.10 21.20 -4.67
CA THR A 523 -3.92 22.50 -4.03
C THR A 523 -5.09 23.43 -4.34
N ASN A 524 -4.95 24.74 -4.07
CA ASN A 524 -6.00 25.74 -4.23
C ASN A 524 -7.28 25.36 -3.49
N ALA A 525 -7.19 25.02 -2.22
CA ALA A 525 -8.29 24.54 -1.42
C ALA A 525 -8.26 25.08 0.00
N LYS A 526 -9.44 25.44 0.56
CA LYS A 526 -9.62 25.81 1.97
C LYS A 526 -10.95 25.31 2.47
N GLY A 527 -11.02 24.97 3.75
CA GLY A 527 -12.27 24.56 4.38
C GLY A 527 -12.11 23.79 5.66
N TYR A 528 -13.24 23.38 6.20
CA TYR A 528 -13.33 22.62 7.45
C TYR A 528 -13.54 21.13 7.16
N TYR A 529 -13.10 20.32 8.11
CA TYR A 529 -13.41 18.90 8.14
C TYR A 529 -13.61 18.44 9.57
N LEU A 530 -14.51 17.51 9.74
CA LEU A 530 -14.78 16.90 11.02
C LEU A 530 -15.07 15.41 10.84
N GLY A 531 -14.93 14.66 11.89
CA GLY A 531 -15.26 13.26 11.91
C GLY A 531 -15.20 12.65 13.29
N ALA A 532 -15.69 11.41 13.35
CA ALA A 532 -15.62 10.59 14.55
C ALA A 532 -15.40 9.13 14.17
N SER A 533 -14.74 8.39 15.05
CA SER A 533 -14.56 6.94 14.93
C SER A 533 -14.99 6.25 16.22
N TYR A 534 -15.50 5.02 16.06
CA TYR A 534 -15.88 4.13 17.15
C TYR A 534 -15.46 2.70 16.83
N ALA A 535 -14.65 2.10 17.69
CA ALA A 535 -14.26 0.71 17.59
C ALA A 535 -15.35 -0.18 18.22
N PHE A 536 -16.00 -1.00 17.42
CA PHE A 536 -17.01 -1.93 17.88
C PHE A 536 -16.47 -3.36 18.11
N ASP A 537 -15.24 -3.61 17.65
CA ASP A 537 -14.50 -4.82 17.93
C ASP A 537 -13.00 -4.50 17.96
N ARG A 538 -12.18 -5.46 18.41
CA ARG A 538 -10.72 -5.33 18.43
C ARG A 538 -10.21 -5.10 17.01
N LYS A 539 -9.52 -3.96 16.78
CA LYS A 539 -9.01 -3.53 15.48
C LYS A 539 -10.07 -3.40 14.37
N VAL A 540 -11.37 -3.27 14.74
CA VAL A 540 -12.44 -3.01 13.77
C VAL A 540 -13.23 -1.80 14.23
N TRP A 541 -13.31 -0.76 13.37
CA TRP A 541 -13.96 0.50 13.73
C TRP A 541 -14.74 1.10 12.56
N LEU A 542 -15.79 1.83 12.93
CA LEU A 542 -16.57 2.68 12.05
C LEU A 542 -16.00 4.10 12.10
N THR A 543 -15.89 4.77 10.96
CA THR A 543 -15.52 6.19 10.87
C THR A 543 -16.53 6.92 9.99
N GLY A 544 -17.08 8.00 10.53
CA GLY A 544 -17.83 8.99 9.76
C GLY A 544 -17.00 10.26 9.62
N ARG A 545 -16.96 10.87 8.42
CA ARG A 545 -16.33 12.17 8.21
C ARG A 545 -17.08 13.02 7.20
N TRP A 546 -17.02 14.32 7.41
CA TRP A 546 -17.53 15.33 6.50
C TRP A 546 -16.45 16.38 6.25
N MET A 547 -16.28 16.77 5.00
CA MET A 547 -15.33 17.75 4.54
C MET A 547 -16.06 18.77 3.68
N ALA A 548 -16.04 20.05 4.06
CA ALA A 548 -16.59 21.15 3.31
C ALA A 548 -15.46 22.05 2.84
N ALA A 549 -15.21 22.08 1.55
CA ALA A 549 -14.06 22.78 1.01
C ALA A 549 -14.42 23.56 -0.25
N LYS A 550 -13.69 24.66 -0.46
CA LYS A 550 -13.77 25.48 -1.66
C LYS A 550 -12.38 25.93 -2.09
N GLU A 551 -12.30 26.47 -3.28
CA GLU A 551 -11.09 27.10 -3.82
C GLU A 551 -10.61 28.27 -2.93
N VAL A 552 -9.31 28.55 -2.95
CA VAL A 552 -8.71 29.74 -2.35
C VAL A 552 -8.91 30.93 -3.26
N SER A 553 -8.68 30.72 -4.56
CA SER A 553 -8.72 31.73 -5.62
C SER A 553 -9.24 31.13 -6.94
N GLY A 554 -9.63 31.98 -7.89
CA GLY A 554 -10.08 31.58 -9.21
C GLY A 554 -11.55 31.25 -9.32
N ALA A 555 -11.92 30.41 -10.30
CA ALA A 555 -13.30 30.06 -10.60
C ALA A 555 -13.95 29.25 -9.46
N PRO A 556 -15.21 29.53 -9.08
CA PRO A 556 -15.87 28.86 -7.97
C PRO A 556 -15.93 27.35 -8.13
N LEU A 557 -15.42 26.63 -7.12
CA LEU A 557 -15.51 25.16 -6.99
C LEU A 557 -15.65 24.77 -5.53
N SER A 558 -16.89 24.65 -5.06
CA SER A 558 -17.23 24.29 -3.68
C SER A 558 -17.76 22.86 -3.64
N ILE A 559 -17.23 22.04 -2.77
CA ILE A 559 -17.53 20.61 -2.71
C ILE A 559 -17.64 20.17 -1.25
N ASP A 560 -18.74 19.50 -0.93
CA ASP A 560 -18.90 18.77 0.32
C ASP A 560 -18.69 17.28 0.05
N VAL A 561 -17.87 16.63 0.87
CA VAL A 561 -17.62 15.19 0.80
C VAL A 561 -18.01 14.55 2.12
N PHE A 562 -18.97 13.63 2.08
CA PHE A 562 -19.33 12.78 3.20
C PHE A 562 -18.81 11.37 2.98
N GLN A 563 -18.20 10.79 4.02
CA GLN A 563 -17.66 9.42 3.99
C GLN A 563 -18.09 8.68 5.24
N LEU A 564 -18.60 7.46 5.05
CA LEU A 564 -18.86 6.48 6.11
C LEU A 564 -18.07 5.23 5.78
N GLU A 565 -17.19 4.79 6.68
CA GLU A 565 -16.28 3.69 6.39
C GLU A 565 -16.13 2.73 7.56
N VAL A 566 -16.11 1.44 7.26
CA VAL A 566 -15.71 0.38 8.19
C VAL A 566 -14.26 0.00 7.84
N ASN A 567 -13.42 -0.03 8.86
CA ASN A 567 -12.03 -0.37 8.77
C ASN A 567 -11.75 -1.59 9.65
N ALA A 568 -10.98 -2.54 9.14
CA ALA A 568 -10.48 -3.70 9.88
C ALA A 568 -8.98 -3.87 9.64
N GLY A 569 -8.19 -4.03 10.71
CA GLY A 569 -6.74 -4.26 10.65
C GLY A 569 -6.35 -5.61 11.27
N PHE A 570 -5.30 -6.24 10.80
CA PHE A 570 -4.79 -7.51 11.34
C PHE A 570 -3.26 -7.57 11.30
#